data_80a81b72e964fb0eb9e5d485103fa0a1
#
_entry.id   80a81b72e964fb0eb9e5d485103fa0a1
#
_cell.length_a   1.000
_cell.length_b   1.000
_cell.length_c   1.000
_cell.angle_alpha   90.00
_cell.angle_beta   90.00
_cell.angle_gamma   90.00
#
_symmetry.space_group_name_H-M   'P 1'
#
loop_
_entity.id
_entity.type
_entity.pdbx_description
1 polymer ?
#
loop_
_entity_poly.entity_id
_entity_poly.type
_entity_poly.pdbx_seq_one_letter_code
_entity_poly.pdbx_strand_id
1 'polypeptide(L)'
;MSNKSFPNPEAIELKENSAELKILSWNLWWKFENYIDRQELIFQELKSLKPDILCLQEVWEEKDESQANMISELLDYDYVYGESFEVEGVKFGNAIISKFPIKNHSIH
;
A
#
# COMPACT_ATOMS: atom_id res chain seq x y z
N MET A 1 18.11 -19.62 7.74
CA MET A 1 16.91 -18.82 7.86
C MET A 1 17.23 -17.35 7.67
N SER A 2 16.41 -16.69 6.94
CA SER A 2 16.63 -15.26 6.71
C SER A 2 16.32 -14.45 7.95
N ASN A 3 17.24 -13.56 8.33
CA ASN A 3 17.02 -12.63 9.42
C ASN A 3 16.59 -11.27 8.91
N LYS A 4 16.12 -11.24 7.67
CA LYS A 4 15.64 -9.98 7.11
C LYS A 4 14.40 -9.53 7.83
N SER A 5 14.46 -8.38 8.42
CA SER A 5 13.26 -7.77 8.97
C SER A 5 12.53 -7.03 7.86
N PHE A 6 11.21 -7.10 7.89
CA PHE A 6 10.38 -6.34 6.97
C PHE A 6 10.57 -4.86 7.28
N PRO A 7 10.77 -4.01 6.26
CA PRO A 7 10.95 -2.59 6.52
C PRO A 7 9.74 -2.01 7.23
N ASN A 8 9.99 -1.14 8.19
CA ASN A 8 8.93 -0.43 8.87
C ASN A 8 8.34 0.63 7.93
N PRO A 9 7.05 0.92 8.05
CA PRO A 9 6.48 2.01 7.29
C PRO A 9 7.06 3.35 7.73
N GLU A 10 7.20 4.26 6.78
CA GLU A 10 7.60 5.63 7.08
C GLU A 10 6.34 6.47 7.17
N ALA A 11 6.17 7.13 8.28
CA ALA A 11 4.99 7.94 8.53
C ALA A 11 5.37 9.42 8.55
N ILE A 12 4.60 10.21 7.82
CA ILE A 12 4.76 11.65 7.77
C ILE A 12 3.45 12.26 8.28
N GLU A 13 3.55 13.11 9.28
CA GLU A 13 2.40 13.84 9.78
C GLU A 13 2.53 15.29 9.36
N LEU A 14 1.53 15.76 8.63
CA LEU A 14 1.48 17.15 8.19
C LEU A 14 0.39 17.87 8.95
N LYS A 15 0.71 19.06 9.41
CA LYS A 15 -0.25 19.94 10.09
C LYS A 15 -0.38 21.22 9.29
N GLU A 16 -1.58 21.50 8.86
CA GLU A 16 -1.87 22.73 8.14
C GLU A 16 -3.23 23.22 8.56
N ASN A 17 -3.31 24.47 8.99
CA ASN A 17 -4.57 25.11 9.39
C ASN A 17 -5.33 24.29 10.45
N SER A 18 -4.61 23.77 11.43
CA SER A 18 -5.16 22.96 12.53
C SER A 18 -5.62 21.57 12.10
N ALA A 19 -5.45 21.20 10.86
CA ALA A 19 -5.73 19.84 10.39
C ALA A 19 -4.46 19.02 10.41
N GLU A 20 -4.59 17.76 10.80
CA GLU A 20 -3.49 16.80 10.76
C GLU A 20 -3.73 15.83 9.62
N LEU A 21 -2.69 15.56 8.85
CA LEU A 21 -2.74 14.60 7.77
C LEU A 21 -1.64 13.57 7.99
N LYS A 22 -2.04 12.32 8.13
CA LYS A 22 -1.08 11.23 8.30
C LYS A 22 -0.85 10.55 6.96
N ILE A 23 0.36 10.63 6.46
CA ILE A 23 0.77 10.00 5.21
C ILE A 23 1.76 8.89 5.54
N LEU A 24 1.50 7.71 5.01
CA LEU A 24 2.33 6.53 5.25
C LEU A 24 2.95 6.10 3.94
N SER A 25 4.26 5.85 3.95
CA SER A 25 4.96 5.29 2.79
C SER A 25 5.51 3.94 3.20
N TRP A 26 5.28 2.91 2.38
CA TRP A 26 5.65 1.55 2.76
C TRP A 26 5.95 0.70 1.52
N ASN A 27 7.12 0.09 1.51
CA ASN A 27 7.48 -0.88 0.48
C ASN A 27 6.97 -2.25 0.94
N LEU A 28 6.06 -2.84 0.18
CA LEU A 28 5.39 -4.08 0.60
C LEU A 28 6.11 -5.35 0.15
N TRP A 29 7.27 -5.20 -0.50
CA TRP A 29 8.11 -6.33 -0.89
C TRP A 29 7.43 -7.33 -1.83
N TRP A 30 6.42 -6.88 -2.58
CA TRP A 30 5.77 -7.71 -3.60
C TRP A 30 5.40 -9.08 -3.01
N LYS A 31 5.66 -10.19 -3.74
CA LYS A 31 5.37 -11.56 -3.29
C LYS A 31 6.65 -12.33 -2.90
N PHE A 32 7.57 -11.68 -2.26
CA PHE A 32 8.78 -12.36 -1.78
C PHE A 32 8.44 -13.28 -0.59
N GLU A 33 9.44 -13.97 -0.11
CA GLU A 33 9.32 -14.97 0.96
C GLU A 33 8.29 -14.59 2.03
N ASN A 34 7.47 -15.58 2.43
CA ASN A 34 6.49 -15.43 3.50
C ASN A 34 5.50 -14.29 3.26
N TYR A 35 5.16 -14.06 1.98
CA TYR A 35 4.30 -12.92 1.68
C TYR A 35 2.90 -13.03 2.32
N ILE A 36 2.42 -14.25 2.56
CA ILE A 36 1.10 -14.43 3.20
C ILE A 36 1.13 -13.95 4.64
N ASP A 37 2.15 -14.35 5.40
CA ASP A 37 2.31 -13.90 6.79
C ASP A 37 2.55 -12.40 6.84
N ARG A 38 3.36 -11.91 5.91
CA ARG A 38 3.66 -10.49 5.82
C ARG A 38 2.41 -9.68 5.49
N GLN A 39 1.56 -10.19 4.59
CA GLN A 39 0.32 -9.51 4.21
C GLN A 39 -0.61 -9.38 5.41
N GLU A 40 -0.70 -10.41 6.23
CA GLU A 40 -1.50 -10.35 7.45
C GLU A 40 -1.00 -9.25 8.39
N LEU A 41 0.32 -9.18 8.57
CA LEU A 41 0.93 -8.14 9.40
C LEU A 41 0.69 -6.75 8.83
N ILE A 42 0.79 -6.61 7.50
CA ILE A 42 0.50 -5.34 6.83
C ILE A 42 -0.93 -4.91 7.11
N PHE A 43 -1.87 -5.82 6.97
CA PHE A 43 -3.28 -5.51 7.21
C PHE A 43 -3.53 -5.08 8.66
N GLN A 44 -2.93 -5.79 9.62
CA GLN A 44 -3.06 -5.44 11.03
C GLN A 44 -2.50 -4.07 11.33
N GLU A 45 -1.32 -3.76 10.80
CA GLU A 45 -0.69 -2.46 11.00
C GLU A 45 -1.52 -1.33 10.41
N LEU A 46 -2.05 -1.54 9.21
CA LEU A 46 -2.85 -0.50 8.56
C LEU A 46 -4.15 -0.24 9.32
N LYS A 47 -4.77 -1.28 9.83
CA LYS A 47 -5.98 -1.12 10.64
C LYS A 47 -5.69 -0.36 11.93
N SER A 48 -4.51 -0.55 12.49
CA SER A 48 -4.09 0.12 13.71
C SER A 48 -3.71 1.57 13.47
N LEU A 49 -2.93 1.82 12.43
CA LEU A 49 -2.41 3.16 12.13
C LEU A 49 -3.45 4.10 11.54
N LYS A 50 -4.37 3.56 10.76
CA LYS A 50 -5.43 4.32 10.08
C LYS A 50 -4.89 5.59 9.42
N PRO A 51 -3.92 5.46 8.51
CA PRO A 51 -3.38 6.63 7.84
C PRO A 51 -4.44 7.27 6.94
N ASP A 52 -4.24 8.53 6.62
CA ASP A 52 -5.14 9.24 5.70
C ASP A 52 -4.79 8.95 4.25
N ILE A 53 -3.49 8.82 3.96
CA ILE A 53 -3.00 8.52 2.62
C ILE A 53 -1.87 7.51 2.75
N LEU A 54 -1.89 6.50 1.86
CA LEU A 54 -0.82 5.51 1.77
C LEU A 54 -0.15 5.62 0.42
N CYS A 55 1.18 5.64 0.44
CA CYS A 55 1.99 5.54 -0.77
C CYS A 55 2.73 4.22 -0.69
N LEU A 56 2.32 3.25 -1.48
CA LEU A 56 2.82 1.88 -1.39
C LEU A 56 3.67 1.54 -2.60
N GLN A 57 4.79 0.86 -2.35
CA GLN A 57 5.71 0.40 -3.38
C GLN A 57 5.74 -1.12 -3.41
N GLU A 58 6.07 -1.69 -4.55
CA GLU A 58 6.14 -3.13 -4.78
C GLU A 58 4.85 -3.85 -4.40
N VAL A 59 3.74 -3.26 -4.80
CA VAL A 59 2.40 -3.82 -4.63
C VAL A 59 2.16 -4.79 -5.79
N TRP A 60 1.61 -5.96 -5.50
CA TRP A 60 1.41 -6.98 -6.53
C TRP A 60 -0.05 -7.05 -6.99
N GLU A 61 -0.20 -7.50 -8.24
CA GLU A 61 -1.52 -7.75 -8.83
C GLU A 61 -1.44 -8.99 -9.71
N GLU A 62 -2.38 -9.89 -9.54
CA GLU A 62 -2.57 -11.04 -10.40
C GLU A 62 -3.95 -10.95 -11.03
N LYS A 63 -4.25 -11.93 -11.90
CA LYS A 63 -5.48 -11.93 -12.69
C LYS A 63 -6.74 -11.69 -11.85
N ASP A 64 -6.86 -12.36 -10.72
CA ASP A 64 -8.06 -12.31 -9.90
C ASP A 64 -7.86 -11.62 -8.56
N GLU A 65 -6.66 -11.14 -8.29
CA GLU A 65 -6.34 -10.55 -6.99
C GLU A 65 -5.45 -9.32 -7.14
N SER A 66 -5.77 -8.29 -6.37
CA SER A 66 -4.97 -7.07 -6.32
C SER A 66 -4.75 -6.71 -4.87
N GLN A 67 -3.48 -6.61 -4.46
CA GLN A 67 -3.14 -6.24 -3.11
C GLN A 67 -3.65 -4.82 -2.77
N ALA A 68 -3.54 -3.90 -3.73
CA ALA A 68 -4.06 -2.55 -3.54
C ALA A 68 -5.57 -2.55 -3.31
N ASN A 69 -6.31 -3.36 -4.07
CA ASN A 69 -7.75 -3.48 -3.89
C ASN A 69 -8.09 -4.07 -2.53
N MET A 70 -7.35 -5.08 -2.09
CA MET A 70 -7.57 -5.69 -0.79
C MET A 70 -7.41 -4.67 0.34
N ILE A 71 -6.37 -3.85 0.26
CA ILE A 71 -6.13 -2.81 1.27
C ILE A 71 -7.21 -1.73 1.20
N SER A 72 -7.60 -1.34 -0.01
CA SER A 72 -8.67 -0.38 -0.23
C SER A 72 -9.97 -0.85 0.43
N GLU A 73 -10.33 -2.10 0.23
CA GLU A 73 -11.53 -2.67 0.84
C GLU A 73 -11.41 -2.77 2.36
N LEU A 74 -10.24 -3.15 2.85
CA LEU A 74 -9.98 -3.27 4.27
C LEU A 74 -10.21 -1.96 5.00
N LEU A 75 -9.80 -0.85 4.42
CA LEU A 75 -9.87 0.47 5.02
C LEU A 75 -11.08 1.28 4.58
N ASP A 76 -11.78 0.82 3.56
CA ASP A 76 -12.86 1.56 2.89
C ASP A 76 -12.33 2.89 2.34
N TYR A 77 -11.20 2.79 1.64
CA TYR A 77 -10.52 3.92 1.03
C TYR A 77 -10.54 3.79 -0.49
N ASP A 78 -10.33 4.90 -1.18
CA ASP A 78 -10.17 4.90 -2.62
C ASP A 78 -8.72 4.59 -2.99
N TYR A 79 -8.47 4.09 -4.21
CA TYR A 79 -7.10 3.79 -4.60
C TYR A 79 -6.86 3.96 -6.09
N VAL A 80 -5.58 4.13 -6.43
CA VAL A 80 -5.10 4.10 -7.80
C VAL A 80 -3.81 3.28 -7.82
N TYR A 81 -3.66 2.47 -8.87
CA TYR A 81 -2.53 1.57 -9.01
C TYR A 81 -1.85 1.82 -10.34
N GLY A 82 -0.52 1.92 -10.32
CA GLY A 82 0.29 2.07 -11.52
C GLY A 82 1.23 0.89 -11.69
N GLU A 83 1.03 0.12 -12.74
CA GLU A 83 1.87 -1.03 -13.02
C GLU A 83 3.27 -0.59 -13.45
N SER A 84 4.32 -1.18 -12.87
CA SER A 84 5.70 -0.96 -13.28
C SER A 84 6.17 -2.04 -14.23
N PHE A 85 6.01 -3.30 -13.85
CA PHE A 85 6.40 -4.41 -14.71
C PHE A 85 5.76 -5.70 -14.25
N GLU A 86 5.91 -6.74 -15.06
CA GLU A 86 5.31 -8.05 -14.83
C GLU A 86 6.40 -9.11 -14.79
N VAL A 87 6.28 -10.04 -13.84
CA VAL A 87 7.19 -11.20 -13.72
C VAL A 87 6.33 -12.43 -13.56
N GLU A 88 6.44 -13.35 -14.50
CA GLU A 88 5.75 -14.65 -14.45
C GLU A 88 4.24 -14.53 -14.16
N GLY A 89 3.59 -13.60 -14.85
CA GLY A 89 2.15 -13.42 -14.71
C GLY A 89 1.73 -12.57 -13.52
N VAL A 90 2.68 -12.13 -12.71
CA VAL A 90 2.39 -11.26 -11.57
C VAL A 90 2.88 -9.86 -11.90
N LYS A 91 1.97 -8.90 -11.85
CA LYS A 91 2.29 -7.50 -12.07
C LYS A 91 2.63 -6.86 -10.75
N PHE A 92 3.51 -5.89 -10.77
CA PHE A 92 3.72 -5.09 -9.58
C PHE A 92 4.11 -3.66 -9.93
N GLY A 93 3.86 -2.78 -8.97
CA GLY A 93 4.06 -1.37 -9.17
C GLY A 93 3.77 -0.61 -7.90
N ASN A 94 3.30 0.62 -8.05
CA ASN A 94 3.03 1.51 -6.94
C ASN A 94 1.54 1.78 -6.82
N ALA A 95 1.09 2.04 -5.60
CA ALA A 95 -0.31 2.36 -5.36
C ALA A 95 -0.41 3.54 -4.41
N ILE A 96 -1.45 4.33 -4.61
CA ILE A 96 -1.83 5.38 -3.68
C ILE A 96 -3.23 5.02 -3.19
N ILE A 97 -3.38 4.94 -1.89
CA ILE A 97 -4.65 4.60 -1.26
C ILE A 97 -5.01 5.75 -0.34
N SER A 98 -6.20 6.29 -0.50
CA SER A 98 -6.58 7.53 0.16
C SER A 98 -7.94 7.43 0.83
N LYS A 99 -8.02 7.95 2.05
CA LYS A 99 -9.27 8.14 2.75
C LYS A 99 -10.19 9.11 2.01
N PHE A 100 -9.58 10.02 1.26
CA PHE A 100 -10.31 11.02 0.50
C PHE A 100 -10.52 10.55 -0.93
N PRO A 101 -11.63 10.93 -1.58
CA PRO A 101 -11.86 10.53 -2.96
C PRO A 101 -10.73 10.97 -3.88
N ILE A 102 -10.27 10.05 -4.73
CA ILE A 102 -9.26 10.35 -5.73
C ILE A 102 -9.97 10.77 -7.01
N LYS A 103 -9.75 12.00 -7.41
CA LYS A 103 -10.34 12.55 -8.63
C LYS A 103 -9.23 12.99 -9.56
N ASN A 104 -9.48 12.92 -10.86
CA ASN A 104 -8.54 13.43 -11.85
C ASN A 104 -7.12 12.92 -11.65
N HIS A 105 -6.96 11.62 -11.50
CA HIS A 105 -5.63 11.04 -11.39
C HIS A 105 -5.07 10.71 -12.78
N SER A 106 -3.77 10.81 -12.88
CA SER A 106 -3.08 10.44 -14.10
C SER A 106 -1.76 9.80 -13.69
N ILE A 107 -1.47 8.66 -14.30
CA ILE A 107 -0.27 7.89 -13.99
C ILE A 107 0.64 7.93 -15.20
N HIS A 108 1.81 8.44 -15.00
CA HIS A 108 2.80 8.56 -16.06
C HIS A 108 4.04 7.74 -15.75
#